data_e87966420c5c8b614e2a47060f388a7a
#
_entry.id   e87966420c5c8b614e2a47060f388a7a
#
_cell.length_a   1.000
_cell.length_b   1.000
_cell.length_c   1.000
_cell.angle_alpha   90.00
_cell.angle_beta   90.00
_cell.angle_gamma   90.00
#
_symmetry.space_group_name_H-M   'P 1'
#
loop_
_entity.id
_entity.type
_entity.pdbx_description
1 polymer ?
#
loop_
_entity_poly.entity_id
_entity_poly.type
_entity_poly.pdbx_seq_one_letter_code
_entity_poly.pdbx_strand_id
1 'polypeptide(L)'
;MNIVPDTSVVIDGRVSEQIDADADAESTASGKGFAGATVIIPEAVVGELESQANDGRETGWEGLEELQRLVDLDDDGEIDVEYVGRRPDALEKRDAGEGEIDALIRDVAQEEDATLFTSDDVQAQVARSKGITVEYVEPRGRDVERLQIENFFDEGTMSLHLKVGAKPMAKRGSIGDMHYQTIRDDVVTEAEIKEYVADIEDGARASPEGFVELDEPGMTIVQFRDFRIAVARPPFSDATEITAVRPIVKTDMDDYEHAEELRERLTDHQRGVLISGAPGAGKSTFAQAVAEFLTEADYAVKTMEKPRDLQVGPEITQYTALGGSMAKTADSLLMVRPDYTIYDEVRKTDDFEVFSDMRLAGVGMVGVVHATRAIDALQRLIGRVELGLIPQVVDTVIYIEDGQVHTVYDVTTEVKVPEGLMEEDLARPVILIRDFETGQPAYEIYTFNRQVVTVPLGENANGDSGPGKDSGVDRIAKQEIEREIRSIAHGHVEVDLKSPDTAVVWVEENDISQVIGKGGGRITDVENRLGIDIDVRTLSEKPASAGGNSGGGGGGAATGQPGEIVTPEITSRHVVVPMDGHSGDTVEVQADGEYLFTATVSRGGEIQISRGSAIAEEMEQAIDRGKTITVVPS
;
A
#
# COMPACT_ATOMS: atom_id res chain seq x y z
N MET A 1 -44.01 7.94 -33.83
CA MET A 1 -43.65 6.87 -32.86
C MET A 1 -42.99 7.52 -31.67
N ASN A 2 -43.43 7.19 -30.45
CA ASN A 2 -42.83 7.78 -29.27
C ASN A 2 -41.73 6.83 -28.75
N ILE A 3 -40.54 7.36 -28.47
CA ILE A 3 -39.39 6.63 -28.02
C ILE A 3 -38.85 7.29 -26.76
N VAL A 4 -38.60 6.49 -25.74
CA VAL A 4 -37.93 6.91 -24.51
C VAL A 4 -36.55 6.23 -24.47
N PRO A 5 -35.47 7.00 -24.72
CA PRO A 5 -34.14 6.44 -24.61
C PRO A 5 -33.71 6.31 -23.14
N ASP A 6 -33.06 5.23 -22.83
CA ASP A 6 -32.38 4.98 -21.57
C ASP A 6 -30.99 5.66 -21.56
N THR A 7 -30.43 5.90 -20.39
CA THR A 7 -29.11 6.51 -20.22
C THR A 7 -28.03 5.75 -21.01
N SER A 8 -28.09 4.41 -21.03
CA SER A 8 -27.12 3.56 -21.73
C SER A 8 -27.03 3.85 -23.24
N VAL A 9 -28.16 3.95 -23.94
CA VAL A 9 -28.17 4.21 -25.38
C VAL A 9 -27.87 5.67 -25.72
N VAL A 10 -28.11 6.61 -24.80
CA VAL A 10 -27.73 8.02 -24.96
C VAL A 10 -26.22 8.18 -24.84
N ILE A 11 -25.59 7.55 -23.83
CA ILE A 11 -24.12 7.52 -23.69
C ILE A 11 -23.46 6.91 -24.93
N ASP A 12 -24.01 5.81 -25.45
CA ASP A 12 -23.48 5.12 -26.63
C ASP A 12 -23.71 5.87 -27.95
N GLY A 13 -24.42 7.01 -27.96
CA GLY A 13 -24.77 7.76 -29.20
C GLY A 13 -25.67 6.98 -30.16
N ARG A 14 -26.42 5.99 -29.63
CA ARG A 14 -27.25 5.07 -30.44
C ARG A 14 -28.53 5.71 -30.96
N VAL A 15 -29.00 6.77 -30.30
CA VAL A 15 -30.27 7.41 -30.66
C VAL A 15 -30.11 8.17 -31.97
N SER A 16 -29.10 9.03 -32.10
CA SER A 16 -28.80 9.74 -33.35
C SER A 16 -28.38 8.79 -34.46
N GLU A 17 -27.53 7.78 -34.14
CA GLU A 17 -27.10 6.78 -35.14
C GLU A 17 -28.29 6.01 -35.76
N GLN A 18 -29.30 5.68 -34.94
CA GLN A 18 -30.47 4.94 -35.43
C GLN A 18 -31.37 5.84 -36.31
N ILE A 19 -31.36 7.17 -36.09
CA ILE A 19 -32.04 8.14 -36.91
C ILE A 19 -31.32 8.31 -38.25
N ASP A 20 -30.00 8.50 -38.24
CA ASP A 20 -29.16 8.64 -39.43
C ASP A 20 -29.18 7.41 -40.33
N ALA A 21 -29.13 6.21 -39.74
CA ALA A 21 -29.16 4.95 -40.50
C ALA A 21 -30.44 4.75 -41.30
N ASP A 22 -31.55 5.36 -40.87
CA ASP A 22 -32.82 5.30 -41.57
C ASP A 22 -32.93 6.35 -42.69
N ALA A 23 -32.25 7.50 -42.55
CA ALA A 23 -32.19 8.51 -43.59
C ALA A 23 -31.44 8.00 -44.84
N ASP A 24 -30.46 7.11 -44.66
CA ASP A 24 -29.68 6.50 -45.76
C ASP A 24 -30.32 5.23 -46.36
N ALA A 25 -31.30 4.62 -45.68
CA ALA A 25 -31.91 3.35 -46.07
C ALA A 25 -33.14 3.53 -46.99
N GLU A 26 -32.94 3.98 -48.26
CA GLU A 26 -33.98 3.87 -49.29
C GLU A 26 -34.28 2.42 -49.74
N SER A 27 -33.80 1.40 -49.10
CA SER A 27 -34.07 -0.01 -49.45
C SER A 27 -33.49 -1.03 -48.49
N THR A 28 -34.25 -1.46 -47.49
CA THR A 28 -34.43 -2.91 -47.19
C THR A 28 -35.34 -3.10 -45.99
N ALA A 29 -36.37 -3.92 -46.19
CA ALA A 29 -37.37 -4.30 -45.20
C ALA A 29 -36.76 -5.10 -44.05
N SER A 30 -36.67 -4.51 -42.83
CA SER A 30 -36.75 -5.14 -41.54
C SER A 30 -36.15 -4.27 -40.43
N GLY A 31 -36.80 -3.22 -40.07
CA GLY A 31 -36.51 -2.37 -38.93
C GLY A 31 -37.44 -1.16 -38.94
N LYS A 32 -38.17 -0.88 -37.88
CA LYS A 32 -38.89 0.38 -37.72
C LYS A 32 -37.85 1.41 -37.33
N GLY A 33 -37.44 2.24 -38.27
CA GLY A 33 -36.54 3.35 -38.02
C GLY A 33 -37.12 4.43 -37.13
N PHE A 34 -36.28 5.30 -36.58
CA PHE A 34 -36.66 6.40 -35.68
C PHE A 34 -36.85 7.73 -36.42
N ALA A 35 -36.69 7.75 -37.75
CA ALA A 35 -36.94 8.95 -38.54
C ALA A 35 -38.40 9.44 -38.38
N GLY A 36 -38.60 10.70 -38.02
CA GLY A 36 -39.90 11.30 -37.72
C GLY A 36 -40.55 10.81 -36.43
N ALA A 37 -39.76 10.22 -35.52
CA ALA A 37 -40.22 9.86 -34.19
C ALA A 37 -40.22 11.07 -33.25
N THR A 38 -41.02 10.97 -32.19
CA THR A 38 -40.89 11.87 -31.03
C THR A 38 -40.00 11.19 -30.03
N VAL A 39 -38.83 11.79 -29.77
CA VAL A 39 -37.84 11.31 -28.78
C VAL A 39 -38.13 11.99 -27.45
N ILE A 40 -38.63 11.24 -26.50
CA ILE A 40 -39.02 11.74 -25.19
C ILE A 40 -37.88 11.46 -24.21
N ILE A 41 -37.11 12.49 -23.85
CA ILE A 41 -35.96 12.43 -22.96
C ILE A 41 -36.43 12.54 -21.50
N PRO A 42 -36.27 11.48 -20.66
CA PRO A 42 -36.57 11.63 -19.24
C PRO A 42 -35.61 12.62 -18.57
N GLU A 43 -36.13 13.52 -17.74
CA GLU A 43 -35.30 14.39 -16.89
C GLU A 43 -34.37 13.57 -15.94
N ALA A 44 -34.70 12.32 -15.69
CA ALA A 44 -33.84 11.37 -14.96
C ALA A 44 -32.54 11.09 -15.71
N VAL A 45 -32.57 10.87 -17.02
CA VAL A 45 -31.40 10.69 -17.88
C VAL A 45 -30.50 11.94 -17.84
N VAL A 46 -31.09 13.14 -18.03
CA VAL A 46 -30.35 14.39 -17.95
C VAL A 46 -29.65 14.56 -16.58
N GLY A 47 -30.40 14.25 -15.50
CA GLY A 47 -29.87 14.36 -14.14
C GLY A 47 -28.75 13.37 -13.83
N GLU A 48 -28.77 12.20 -14.43
CA GLU A 48 -27.70 11.20 -14.33
C GLU A 48 -26.46 11.61 -15.11
N LEU A 49 -26.61 12.01 -16.38
CA LEU A 49 -25.51 12.49 -17.22
C LEU A 49 -24.83 13.71 -16.62
N GLU A 50 -25.60 14.68 -16.09
CA GLU A 50 -25.07 15.84 -15.38
C GLU A 50 -24.26 15.43 -14.14
N SER A 51 -24.73 14.43 -13.37
CA SER A 51 -24.02 13.91 -12.21
C SER A 51 -22.71 13.26 -12.62
N GLN A 52 -22.72 12.39 -13.63
CA GLN A 52 -21.53 11.73 -14.15
C GLN A 52 -20.50 12.73 -14.70
N ALA A 53 -20.94 13.75 -15.43
CA ALA A 53 -20.06 14.80 -15.94
C ALA A 53 -19.44 15.65 -14.83
N ASN A 54 -20.20 15.98 -13.76
CA ASN A 54 -19.69 16.69 -12.59
C ASN A 54 -18.70 15.84 -11.78
N ASP A 55 -18.87 14.53 -11.78
CA ASP A 55 -17.93 13.56 -11.15
C ASP A 55 -16.68 13.34 -12.03
N GLY A 56 -16.58 14.01 -13.18
CA GLY A 56 -15.45 13.91 -14.10
C GLY A 56 -15.45 12.65 -14.97
N ARG A 57 -16.59 11.96 -15.10
CA ARG A 57 -16.74 10.80 -15.99
C ARG A 57 -16.98 11.24 -17.42
N GLU A 58 -16.25 10.62 -18.36
CA GLU A 58 -16.39 10.90 -19.80
C GLU A 58 -17.78 10.53 -20.30
N THR A 59 -18.36 9.42 -19.82
CA THR A 59 -19.71 8.97 -20.18
C THR A 59 -20.78 10.04 -19.97
N GLY A 60 -20.64 10.87 -18.94
CA GLY A 60 -21.54 12.01 -18.72
C GLY A 60 -21.44 13.05 -19.82
N TRP A 61 -20.24 13.37 -20.29
CA TRP A 61 -20.01 14.31 -21.38
C TRP A 61 -20.47 13.75 -22.72
N GLU A 62 -20.17 12.48 -23.03
CA GLU A 62 -20.63 11.79 -24.24
C GLU A 62 -22.16 11.80 -24.35
N GLY A 63 -22.84 11.48 -23.25
CA GLY A 63 -24.30 11.52 -23.22
C GLY A 63 -24.87 12.96 -23.40
N LEU A 64 -24.22 13.99 -22.81
CA LEU A 64 -24.63 15.37 -23.00
C LEU A 64 -24.37 15.85 -24.43
N GLU A 65 -23.31 15.40 -25.08
CA GLU A 65 -23.06 15.67 -26.51
C GLU A 65 -24.10 14.99 -27.39
N GLU A 66 -24.51 13.79 -27.08
CA GLU A 66 -25.59 13.10 -27.78
C GLU A 66 -26.92 13.87 -27.67
N LEU A 67 -27.27 14.34 -26.45
CA LEU A 67 -28.47 15.18 -26.27
C LEU A 67 -28.42 16.46 -27.12
N GLN A 68 -27.24 17.07 -27.31
CA GLN A 68 -27.08 18.23 -28.19
C GLN A 68 -27.32 17.84 -29.65
N ARG A 69 -26.79 16.69 -30.12
CA ARG A 69 -27.05 16.19 -31.48
C ARG A 69 -28.55 15.97 -31.73
N LEU A 70 -29.27 15.43 -30.73
CA LEU A 70 -30.71 15.23 -30.83
C LEU A 70 -31.46 16.55 -30.97
N VAL A 71 -31.02 17.61 -30.28
CA VAL A 71 -31.58 18.96 -30.43
C VAL A 71 -31.29 19.52 -31.83
N ASP A 72 -30.09 19.31 -32.38
CA ASP A 72 -29.77 19.72 -33.75
C ASP A 72 -30.67 19.02 -34.79
N LEU A 73 -30.95 17.72 -34.61
CA LEU A 73 -31.88 16.93 -35.44
C LEU A 73 -33.34 17.40 -35.32
N ASP A 74 -33.76 17.86 -34.14
CA ASP A 74 -35.09 18.50 -33.94
C ASP A 74 -35.17 19.82 -34.67
N ASP A 75 -34.15 20.69 -34.57
CA ASP A 75 -34.07 21.96 -35.29
C ASP A 75 -34.08 21.78 -36.82
N ASP A 76 -33.48 20.70 -37.33
CA ASP A 76 -33.51 20.32 -38.75
C ASP A 76 -34.85 19.66 -39.17
N GLY A 77 -35.72 19.33 -38.22
CA GLY A 77 -37.05 18.78 -38.45
C GLY A 77 -37.05 17.29 -38.82
N GLU A 78 -36.00 16.56 -38.44
CA GLU A 78 -35.90 15.12 -38.67
C GLU A 78 -36.62 14.31 -37.58
N ILE A 79 -36.72 14.85 -36.37
CA ILE A 79 -37.41 14.30 -35.20
C ILE A 79 -38.12 15.42 -34.41
N ASP A 80 -38.90 15.05 -33.42
CA ASP A 80 -39.39 15.96 -32.38
C ASP A 80 -38.78 15.54 -31.03
N VAL A 81 -38.14 16.48 -30.27
CA VAL A 81 -37.56 16.20 -28.96
C VAL A 81 -38.39 16.81 -27.85
N GLU A 82 -38.78 16.03 -26.89
CA GLU A 82 -39.51 16.46 -25.70
C GLU A 82 -38.80 16.01 -24.41
N TYR A 83 -38.72 16.89 -23.39
CA TYR A 83 -38.18 16.59 -22.08
C TYR A 83 -39.32 16.38 -21.09
N VAL A 84 -39.38 15.21 -20.44
CA VAL A 84 -40.53 14.81 -19.61
C VAL A 84 -40.07 14.20 -18.27
N GLY A 85 -40.93 14.28 -17.28
CA GLY A 85 -40.70 13.66 -15.96
C GLY A 85 -39.97 14.60 -15.00
N ARG A 86 -39.29 14.03 -14.03
CA ARG A 86 -38.59 14.77 -12.99
C ARG A 86 -37.13 14.32 -12.86
N ARG A 87 -36.31 15.20 -12.33
CA ARG A 87 -34.94 14.81 -11.92
C ARG A 87 -34.93 13.93 -10.68
N PRO A 88 -34.01 12.98 -10.59
CA PRO A 88 -33.83 12.18 -9.38
C PRO A 88 -33.42 13.06 -8.19
N ASP A 89 -33.95 12.74 -7.01
CA ASP A 89 -33.56 13.41 -5.78
C ASP A 89 -32.18 12.94 -5.26
N ALA A 90 -31.71 13.54 -4.14
CA ALA A 90 -30.39 13.22 -3.58
C ALA A 90 -30.28 11.79 -3.04
N LEU A 91 -31.38 11.17 -2.65
CA LEU A 91 -31.40 9.78 -2.18
C LEU A 91 -31.38 8.83 -3.37
N GLU A 92 -32.20 9.07 -4.38
CA GLU A 92 -32.24 8.30 -5.62
C GLU A 92 -30.90 8.35 -6.37
N LYS A 93 -30.21 9.51 -6.37
CA LYS A 93 -28.86 9.62 -6.93
C LYS A 93 -27.83 8.78 -6.17
N ARG A 94 -27.93 8.73 -4.85
CA ARG A 94 -27.03 7.89 -4.03
C ARG A 94 -27.28 6.40 -4.23
N ASP A 95 -28.53 6.03 -4.39
CA ASP A 95 -28.98 4.64 -4.53
C ASP A 95 -29.18 4.27 -6.03
N ALA A 96 -28.59 5.05 -6.96
CA ALA A 96 -28.69 4.87 -8.41
C ALA A 96 -28.29 3.47 -8.89
N GLY A 97 -27.30 2.84 -8.22
CA GLY A 97 -26.87 1.47 -8.50
C GLY A 97 -27.90 0.39 -8.15
N GLU A 98 -29.01 0.74 -7.47
CA GLU A 98 -30.10 -0.18 -7.13
C GLU A 98 -31.29 -0.09 -8.13
N GLY A 99 -31.15 0.66 -9.26
CA GLY A 99 -32.13 0.75 -10.35
C GLY A 99 -33.25 1.77 -10.12
N GLU A 100 -33.07 2.72 -9.19
CA GLU A 100 -34.04 3.79 -8.93
C GLU A 100 -34.19 4.74 -10.12
N ILE A 101 -33.08 5.09 -10.78
CA ILE A 101 -33.10 5.94 -12.00
C ILE A 101 -33.80 5.21 -13.13
N ASP A 102 -33.48 3.93 -13.34
CA ASP A 102 -34.14 3.08 -14.34
C ASP A 102 -35.65 3.00 -14.13
N ALA A 103 -36.09 3.01 -12.88
CA ALA A 103 -37.52 3.02 -12.55
C ALA A 103 -38.19 4.31 -13.04
N LEU A 104 -37.56 5.47 -12.85
CA LEU A 104 -38.06 6.75 -13.34
C LEU A 104 -38.14 6.77 -14.87
N ILE A 105 -37.14 6.23 -15.57
CA ILE A 105 -37.13 6.14 -17.03
C ILE A 105 -38.27 5.24 -17.52
N ARG A 106 -38.48 4.07 -16.90
CA ARG A 106 -39.59 3.16 -17.21
C ARG A 106 -40.96 3.78 -16.96
N ASP A 107 -41.11 4.55 -15.88
CA ASP A 107 -42.37 5.24 -15.57
C ASP A 107 -42.72 6.27 -16.66
N VAL A 108 -41.73 7.03 -17.16
CA VAL A 108 -41.95 7.92 -18.32
C VAL A 108 -42.36 7.13 -19.57
N ALA A 109 -41.70 6.02 -19.89
CA ALA A 109 -42.07 5.19 -21.04
C ALA A 109 -43.49 4.63 -20.92
N GLN A 110 -43.93 4.30 -19.72
CA GLN A 110 -45.30 3.80 -19.47
C GLN A 110 -46.33 4.94 -19.52
N GLU A 111 -46.07 6.10 -18.95
CA GLU A 111 -46.99 7.23 -18.90
C GLU A 111 -47.22 7.82 -20.30
N GLU A 112 -46.20 7.87 -21.16
CA GLU A 112 -46.25 8.40 -22.51
C GLU A 112 -46.65 7.35 -23.57
N ASP A 113 -46.99 6.10 -23.17
CA ASP A 113 -47.25 4.95 -24.06
C ASP A 113 -46.17 4.82 -25.15
N ALA A 114 -44.92 4.98 -24.75
CA ALA A 114 -43.73 5.02 -25.60
C ALA A 114 -42.94 3.71 -25.59
N THR A 115 -42.14 3.52 -26.61
CA THR A 115 -41.18 2.40 -26.68
C THR A 115 -39.91 2.77 -25.89
N LEU A 116 -39.57 1.97 -24.90
CA LEU A 116 -38.28 2.08 -24.20
C LEU A 116 -37.16 1.58 -25.13
N PHE A 117 -36.16 2.43 -25.37
CA PHE A 117 -34.96 2.10 -26.12
C PHE A 117 -33.77 1.97 -25.17
N THR A 118 -33.20 0.78 -25.05
CA THR A 118 -32.16 0.48 -24.06
C THR A 118 -31.16 -0.56 -24.54
N SER A 119 -29.92 -0.48 -24.06
CA SER A 119 -28.91 -1.51 -24.17
C SER A 119 -28.69 -2.29 -22.87
N ASP A 120 -29.43 -1.96 -21.80
CA ASP A 120 -29.43 -2.70 -20.53
C ASP A 120 -30.45 -3.86 -20.56
N ASP A 121 -29.93 -5.10 -20.44
CA ASP A 121 -30.79 -6.31 -20.46
C ASP A 121 -31.72 -6.36 -19.24
N VAL A 122 -31.27 -5.95 -18.05
CA VAL A 122 -32.09 -5.93 -16.83
C VAL A 122 -33.23 -4.93 -16.99
N GLN A 123 -32.90 -3.72 -17.47
CA GLN A 123 -33.86 -2.65 -17.77
C GLN A 123 -34.90 -3.16 -18.79
N ALA A 124 -34.45 -3.80 -19.88
CA ALA A 124 -35.32 -4.36 -20.91
C ALA A 124 -36.25 -5.45 -20.37
N GLN A 125 -35.75 -6.37 -19.54
CA GLN A 125 -36.56 -7.46 -18.98
C GLN A 125 -37.58 -6.95 -17.96
N VAL A 126 -37.21 -6.01 -17.10
CA VAL A 126 -38.15 -5.38 -16.16
C VAL A 126 -39.25 -4.63 -16.91
N ALA A 127 -38.89 -3.85 -17.94
CA ALA A 127 -39.87 -3.11 -18.75
C ALA A 127 -40.86 -4.07 -19.45
N ARG A 128 -40.34 -5.13 -20.10
CA ARG A 128 -41.18 -6.17 -20.72
C ARG A 128 -42.13 -6.85 -19.69
N SER A 129 -41.64 -7.09 -18.47
CA SER A 129 -42.46 -7.69 -17.39
C SER A 129 -43.62 -6.78 -16.94
N LYS A 130 -43.45 -5.44 -17.10
CA LYS A 130 -44.46 -4.43 -16.84
C LYS A 130 -45.38 -4.16 -18.04
N GLY A 131 -45.13 -4.80 -19.19
CA GLY A 131 -45.91 -4.63 -20.41
C GLY A 131 -45.52 -3.42 -21.24
N ILE A 132 -44.37 -2.81 -20.98
CA ILE A 132 -43.81 -1.71 -21.76
C ILE A 132 -43.20 -2.30 -23.04
N THR A 133 -43.42 -1.66 -24.17
CA THR A 133 -42.75 -2.01 -25.44
C THR A 133 -41.28 -1.66 -25.34
N VAL A 134 -40.39 -2.56 -25.72
CA VAL A 134 -38.94 -2.40 -25.61
C VAL A 134 -38.27 -2.66 -26.95
N GLU A 135 -37.51 -1.68 -27.42
CA GLU A 135 -36.50 -1.85 -28.45
C GLU A 135 -35.14 -2.04 -27.73
N TYR A 136 -34.61 -3.26 -27.81
CA TYR A 136 -33.35 -3.61 -27.17
C TYR A 136 -32.26 -3.68 -28.21
N VAL A 137 -31.13 -3.03 -27.96
CA VAL A 137 -29.90 -3.16 -28.73
C VAL A 137 -28.82 -3.74 -27.86
N GLU A 138 -27.99 -4.59 -28.42
CA GLU A 138 -26.85 -5.10 -27.68
C GLU A 138 -25.92 -3.94 -27.31
N PRO A 139 -25.38 -3.91 -26.08
CA PRO A 139 -24.35 -2.94 -25.71
C PRO A 139 -23.25 -2.88 -26.78
N ARG A 140 -22.68 -1.70 -27.03
CA ARG A 140 -21.54 -1.60 -27.94
C ARG A 140 -20.37 -2.41 -27.38
N GLY A 141 -20.33 -3.70 -27.67
CA GLY A 141 -19.14 -4.51 -27.56
C GLY A 141 -18.26 -4.19 -28.75
N ARG A 142 -17.30 -3.26 -28.62
CA ARG A 142 -16.13 -3.34 -29.47
C ARG A 142 -15.40 -4.60 -29.07
N ASP A 143 -15.22 -5.53 -30.01
CA ASP A 143 -14.27 -6.63 -29.86
C ASP A 143 -12.88 -5.98 -29.82
N VAL A 144 -12.49 -5.51 -28.62
CA VAL A 144 -11.22 -4.82 -28.44
C VAL A 144 -10.18 -5.93 -28.31
N GLU A 145 -9.69 -6.42 -29.47
CA GLU A 145 -8.57 -7.36 -29.46
C GLU A 145 -7.31 -6.75 -28.83
N ARG A 146 -7.18 -5.42 -28.86
CA ARG A 146 -5.97 -4.75 -28.37
C ARG A 146 -6.26 -3.28 -28.03
N LEU A 147 -5.83 -2.83 -26.84
CA LEU A 147 -5.91 -1.42 -26.45
C LEU A 147 -4.87 -0.59 -27.21
N GLN A 148 -5.21 0.67 -27.55
CA GLN A 148 -4.29 1.57 -28.25
C GLN A 148 -3.00 1.82 -27.46
N ILE A 149 -3.08 1.88 -26.13
CA ILE A 149 -1.91 2.06 -25.25
C ILE A 149 -0.89 0.92 -25.35
N GLU A 150 -1.29 -0.27 -25.79
CA GLU A 150 -0.37 -1.40 -25.99
C GLU A 150 0.70 -1.13 -27.06
N ASN A 151 0.46 -0.17 -27.97
CA ASN A 151 1.44 0.23 -28.98
C ASN A 151 2.71 0.85 -28.37
N PHE A 152 2.65 1.30 -27.11
CA PHE A 152 3.79 1.83 -26.37
C PHE A 152 4.61 0.74 -25.66
N PHE A 153 4.09 -0.49 -25.59
CA PHE A 153 4.73 -1.59 -24.89
C PHE A 153 5.51 -2.49 -25.86
N ASP A 154 6.77 -2.70 -25.53
CA ASP A 154 7.65 -3.73 -26.06
C ASP A 154 7.94 -4.79 -24.96
N GLU A 155 8.80 -5.77 -25.29
CA GLU A 155 9.15 -6.85 -24.34
C GLU A 155 9.82 -6.34 -23.05
N GLY A 156 10.49 -5.19 -23.11
CA GLY A 156 11.18 -4.59 -21.96
C GLY A 156 10.38 -3.50 -21.25
N THR A 157 9.15 -3.19 -21.67
CA THR A 157 8.33 -2.11 -21.07
C THR A 157 7.50 -2.63 -19.91
N MET A 158 7.80 -2.19 -18.68
CA MET A 158 7.08 -2.53 -17.46
C MET A 158 5.91 -1.60 -17.17
N SER A 159 6.09 -0.30 -17.37
CA SER A 159 5.04 0.68 -17.15
C SER A 159 5.08 1.84 -18.14
N LEU A 160 3.90 2.36 -18.44
CA LEU A 160 3.65 3.53 -19.27
C LEU A 160 3.01 4.62 -18.43
N HIS A 161 3.42 5.87 -18.62
CA HIS A 161 2.89 7.04 -17.93
C HIS A 161 2.57 8.11 -18.96
N LEU A 162 1.28 8.39 -19.13
CA LEU A 162 0.75 9.41 -20.01
C LEU A 162 0.04 10.47 -19.16
N LYS A 163 0.48 11.73 -19.26
CA LYS A 163 -0.16 12.84 -18.54
C LYS A 163 -0.36 14.01 -19.50
N VAL A 164 -1.51 14.65 -19.46
CA VAL A 164 -1.80 15.83 -20.27
C VAL A 164 -0.74 16.91 -20.06
N GLY A 165 -0.19 17.41 -21.16
CA GLY A 165 0.84 18.45 -21.17
C GLY A 165 2.26 17.98 -20.83
N ALA A 166 2.48 16.68 -20.56
CA ALA A 166 3.78 16.09 -20.33
C ALA A 166 4.20 15.17 -21.48
N LYS A 167 5.51 14.88 -21.60
CA LYS A 167 6.01 13.88 -22.53
C LYS A 167 5.65 12.48 -22.02
N PRO A 168 5.24 11.55 -22.90
CA PRO A 168 5.05 10.15 -22.53
C PRO A 168 6.32 9.55 -21.96
N MET A 169 6.20 8.89 -20.82
CA MET A 169 7.30 8.23 -20.12
C MET A 169 7.04 6.73 -19.97
N ALA A 170 8.07 5.94 -19.96
CA ALA A 170 7.98 4.50 -19.67
C ALA A 170 9.14 4.03 -18.79
N LYS A 171 8.85 3.03 -17.93
CA LYS A 171 9.88 2.21 -17.30
C LYS A 171 10.22 1.06 -18.22
N ARG A 172 11.48 1.00 -18.66
CA ARG A 172 12.01 -0.02 -19.56
C ARG A 172 13.32 -0.60 -19.05
N GLY A 173 13.52 -1.89 -19.28
CA GLY A 173 14.74 -2.60 -18.90
C GLY A 173 14.47 -4.05 -18.53
N SER A 174 15.39 -4.63 -17.77
CA SER A 174 15.27 -5.94 -17.13
C SER A 174 15.12 -5.80 -15.62
N ILE A 175 14.73 -6.88 -14.93
CA ILE A 175 14.65 -6.90 -13.46
C ILE A 175 16.01 -6.50 -12.88
N GLY A 176 16.03 -5.53 -11.96
CA GLY A 176 17.25 -4.98 -11.36
C GLY A 176 17.91 -3.84 -12.15
N ASP A 177 17.56 -3.62 -13.43
CA ASP A 177 18.12 -2.56 -14.28
C ASP A 177 17.02 -1.84 -15.07
N MET A 178 16.12 -1.16 -14.36
CA MET A 178 14.97 -0.47 -14.91
C MET A 178 15.21 1.04 -14.99
N HIS A 179 14.98 1.60 -16.18
CA HIS A 179 15.16 3.04 -16.43
C HIS A 179 13.84 3.73 -16.76
N TYR A 180 13.60 4.90 -16.13
CA TYR A 180 12.47 5.76 -16.45
C TYR A 180 12.87 6.72 -17.56
N GLN A 181 12.30 6.57 -18.75
CA GLN A 181 12.73 7.28 -19.94
C GLN A 181 11.56 7.83 -20.77
N THR A 182 11.83 8.93 -21.49
CA THR A 182 10.91 9.51 -22.46
C THR A 182 10.81 8.60 -23.69
N ILE A 183 9.57 8.30 -24.12
CA ILE A 183 9.32 7.43 -25.29
C ILE A 183 8.92 8.20 -26.55
N ARG A 184 8.52 9.47 -26.40
CA ARG A 184 8.14 10.38 -27.49
C ARG A 184 8.44 11.82 -27.07
N ASP A 185 8.90 12.66 -28.02
CA ASP A 185 9.24 14.07 -27.74
C ASP A 185 8.02 14.99 -27.65
N ASP A 186 6.94 14.66 -28.35
CA ASP A 186 5.69 15.39 -28.32
C ASP A 186 4.94 15.15 -27.01
N VAL A 187 4.36 16.20 -26.44
CA VAL A 187 3.54 16.12 -25.22
C VAL A 187 2.20 15.47 -25.52
N VAL A 188 1.64 14.80 -24.53
CA VAL A 188 0.29 14.21 -24.59
C VAL A 188 -0.74 15.35 -24.61
N THR A 189 -1.62 15.35 -25.59
CA THR A 189 -2.72 16.32 -25.69
C THR A 189 -3.95 15.85 -24.93
N GLU A 190 -4.85 16.78 -24.62
CA GLU A 190 -6.12 16.47 -23.97
C GLU A 190 -7.02 15.56 -24.85
N ALA A 191 -7.02 15.79 -26.16
CA ALA A 191 -7.78 14.97 -27.10
C ALA A 191 -7.25 13.53 -27.17
N GLU A 192 -5.92 13.39 -27.22
CA GLU A 192 -5.26 12.08 -27.27
C GLU A 192 -5.52 11.26 -26.00
N ILE A 193 -5.44 11.88 -24.80
CA ILE A 193 -5.66 11.14 -23.55
C ILE A 193 -7.13 10.74 -23.37
N LYS A 194 -8.08 11.56 -23.85
CA LYS A 194 -9.50 11.21 -23.88
C LYS A 194 -9.77 9.99 -24.75
N GLU A 195 -9.14 9.92 -25.92
CA GLU A 195 -9.26 8.75 -26.81
C GLU A 195 -8.72 7.49 -26.15
N TYR A 196 -7.57 7.56 -25.47
CA TYR A 196 -7.03 6.40 -24.74
C TYR A 196 -7.91 6.01 -23.54
N VAL A 197 -8.48 6.96 -22.82
CA VAL A 197 -9.37 6.67 -21.70
C VAL A 197 -10.63 5.95 -22.18
N ALA A 198 -11.26 6.45 -23.24
CA ALA A 198 -12.43 5.81 -23.84
C ALA A 198 -12.12 4.38 -24.31
N ASP A 199 -11.00 4.19 -25.01
CA ASP A 199 -10.55 2.87 -25.48
C ASP A 199 -10.32 1.88 -24.32
N ILE A 200 -9.75 2.35 -23.18
CA ILE A 200 -9.52 1.55 -21.97
C ILE A 200 -10.84 1.17 -21.29
N GLU A 201 -11.74 2.13 -21.10
CA GLU A 201 -13.01 1.89 -20.42
C GLU A 201 -13.95 1.02 -21.26
N ASP A 202 -14.01 1.26 -22.57
CA ASP A 202 -14.76 0.42 -23.52
C ASP A 202 -14.20 -1.00 -23.55
N GLY A 203 -12.86 -1.14 -23.65
CA GLY A 203 -12.20 -2.44 -23.63
C GLY A 203 -12.49 -3.23 -22.34
N ALA A 204 -12.49 -2.55 -21.19
CA ALA A 204 -12.79 -3.18 -19.91
C ALA A 204 -14.24 -3.70 -19.81
N ARG A 205 -15.19 -3.00 -20.43
CA ARG A 205 -16.61 -3.38 -20.38
C ARG A 205 -16.99 -4.40 -21.45
N ALA A 206 -16.32 -4.36 -22.62
CA ALA A 206 -16.67 -5.16 -23.77
C ALA A 206 -15.98 -6.53 -23.81
N SER A 207 -14.80 -6.65 -23.20
CA SER A 207 -13.99 -7.87 -23.22
C SER A 207 -14.24 -8.75 -22.00
N PRO A 208 -14.40 -10.07 -22.15
CA PRO A 208 -14.42 -11.00 -21.02
C PRO A 208 -13.08 -11.03 -20.25
N GLU A 209 -12.00 -10.53 -20.86
CA GLU A 209 -10.67 -10.43 -20.25
C GLU A 209 -10.43 -9.05 -19.57
N GLY A 210 -11.45 -8.16 -19.61
CA GLY A 210 -11.42 -6.85 -19.00
C GLY A 210 -12.42 -6.71 -17.86
N PHE A 211 -12.09 -5.93 -16.84
CA PHE A 211 -13.05 -5.52 -15.80
C PHE A 211 -12.57 -4.25 -15.09
N VAL A 212 -13.53 -3.51 -14.54
CA VAL A 212 -13.26 -2.35 -13.71
C VAL A 212 -13.08 -2.79 -12.27
N GLU A 213 -11.89 -2.63 -11.72
CA GLU A 213 -11.54 -2.99 -10.34
C GLU A 213 -11.93 -1.91 -9.32
N LEU A 214 -11.80 -0.64 -9.71
CA LEU A 214 -12.16 0.52 -8.90
C LEU A 214 -12.75 1.59 -9.80
N ASP A 215 -13.90 2.13 -9.40
CA ASP A 215 -14.52 3.29 -10.04
C ASP A 215 -14.97 4.27 -8.94
N GLU A 216 -14.11 5.24 -8.65
CA GLU A 216 -14.33 6.29 -7.67
C GLU A 216 -14.23 7.65 -8.35
N PRO A 217 -14.90 8.70 -7.85
CA PRO A 217 -14.77 10.05 -8.42
C PRO A 217 -13.31 10.50 -8.58
N GLY A 218 -12.87 10.67 -9.82
CA GLY A 218 -11.51 11.06 -10.16
C GLY A 218 -10.49 9.92 -10.27
N MET A 219 -10.87 8.66 -10.04
CA MET A 219 -9.94 7.52 -10.15
C MET A 219 -10.65 6.26 -10.64
N THR A 220 -10.24 5.75 -11.80
CA THR A 220 -10.69 4.45 -12.32
C THR A 220 -9.49 3.52 -12.42
N ILE A 221 -9.62 2.27 -11.95
CA ILE A 221 -8.62 1.23 -12.15
C ILE A 221 -9.26 0.11 -12.96
N VAL A 222 -8.64 -0.20 -14.08
CA VAL A 222 -9.06 -1.24 -15.00
C VAL A 222 -8.00 -2.34 -15.03
N GLN A 223 -8.46 -3.57 -14.99
CA GLN A 223 -7.67 -4.73 -15.37
C GLN A 223 -8.08 -5.16 -16.78
N PHE A 224 -7.13 -5.26 -17.69
CA PHE A 224 -7.34 -5.74 -19.05
C PHE A 224 -6.22 -6.69 -19.44
N ARG A 225 -6.52 -7.97 -19.52
CA ARG A 225 -5.50 -9.03 -19.68
C ARG A 225 -4.39 -8.86 -18.63
N ASP A 226 -3.14 -8.72 -19.12
CA ASP A 226 -1.94 -8.56 -18.29
C ASP A 226 -1.74 -7.10 -17.82
N PHE A 227 -2.60 -6.16 -18.25
CA PHE A 227 -2.44 -4.75 -17.94
C PHE A 227 -3.29 -4.33 -16.76
N ARG A 228 -2.68 -3.68 -15.77
CA ARG A 228 -3.37 -2.88 -14.79
C ARG A 228 -3.23 -1.41 -15.18
N ILE A 229 -4.36 -0.76 -15.39
CA ILE A 229 -4.41 0.59 -15.91
C ILE A 229 -5.14 1.48 -14.90
N ALA A 230 -4.46 2.51 -14.43
CA ALA A 230 -5.01 3.51 -13.53
C ALA A 230 -5.23 4.81 -14.32
N VAL A 231 -6.45 5.34 -14.28
CA VAL A 231 -6.82 6.62 -14.87
C VAL A 231 -7.17 7.58 -13.75
N ALA A 232 -6.34 8.59 -13.54
CA ALA A 232 -6.56 9.64 -12.55
C ALA A 232 -7.02 10.92 -13.24
N ARG A 233 -8.04 11.58 -12.68
CA ARG A 233 -8.68 12.79 -13.24
C ARG A 233 -8.80 13.91 -12.20
N PRO A 234 -8.85 15.18 -12.60
CA PRO A 234 -9.22 16.28 -11.71
C PRO A 234 -10.61 16.09 -11.07
N PRO A 235 -10.84 16.48 -9.81
CA PRO A 235 -9.91 17.19 -8.93
C PRO A 235 -8.98 16.27 -8.08
N PHE A 236 -9.08 14.97 -8.25
CA PHE A 236 -8.22 14.00 -7.55
C PHE A 236 -6.74 14.18 -7.96
N SER A 237 -6.47 14.37 -9.25
CA SER A 237 -5.16 14.75 -9.79
C SER A 237 -5.17 16.19 -10.33
N ASP A 238 -4.01 16.76 -10.61
CA ASP A 238 -3.86 18.09 -11.21
C ASP A 238 -4.16 18.11 -12.71
N ALA A 239 -4.04 16.97 -13.38
CA ALA A 239 -4.38 16.77 -14.79
C ALA A 239 -4.74 15.28 -14.99
N THR A 240 -5.40 14.96 -16.11
CA THR A 240 -5.67 13.56 -16.44
C THR A 240 -4.37 12.84 -16.74
N GLU A 241 -4.20 11.69 -16.07
CA GLU A 241 -3.05 10.81 -16.18
C GLU A 241 -3.49 9.35 -16.33
N ILE A 242 -2.84 8.63 -17.24
CA ILE A 242 -2.96 7.19 -17.41
C ILE A 242 -1.64 6.56 -16.99
N THR A 243 -1.68 5.65 -16.03
CA THR A 243 -0.56 4.78 -15.70
C THR A 243 -0.95 3.34 -15.99
N ALA A 244 -0.30 2.72 -16.99
CA ALA A 244 -0.49 1.32 -17.31
C ALA A 244 0.75 0.52 -16.88
N VAL A 245 0.52 -0.59 -16.19
CA VAL A 245 1.58 -1.49 -15.72
C VAL A 245 1.33 -2.88 -16.27
N ARG A 246 2.39 -3.52 -16.77
CA ARG A 246 2.37 -4.92 -17.23
C ARG A 246 3.55 -5.66 -16.62
N PRO A 247 3.37 -6.86 -16.04
CA PRO A 247 4.48 -7.72 -15.64
C PRO A 247 5.35 -8.08 -16.84
N ILE A 248 6.67 -8.00 -16.70
CA ILE A 248 7.60 -8.27 -17.83
C ILE A 248 7.88 -9.76 -17.98
N VAL A 249 7.79 -10.53 -16.90
CA VAL A 249 8.22 -11.94 -16.88
C VAL A 249 7.25 -12.78 -16.08
N LYS A 250 6.74 -13.89 -16.66
CA LYS A 250 6.29 -15.04 -15.89
C LYS A 250 7.55 -15.83 -15.52
N THR A 251 7.83 -15.95 -14.25
CA THR A 251 8.91 -16.80 -13.73
C THR A 251 8.30 -18.05 -13.13
N ASP A 252 8.93 -19.19 -13.44
CA ASP A 252 8.64 -20.45 -12.76
C ASP A 252 9.34 -20.49 -11.41
N MET A 253 8.85 -21.32 -10.50
CA MET A 253 9.51 -21.55 -9.20
C MET A 253 10.94 -22.06 -9.39
N ASP A 254 11.24 -22.78 -10.47
CA ASP A 254 12.57 -23.29 -10.82
C ASP A 254 13.59 -22.20 -11.20
N ASP A 255 13.13 -20.99 -11.52
CA ASP A 255 14.00 -19.86 -11.87
C ASP A 255 14.63 -19.19 -10.64
N TYR A 256 14.21 -19.57 -9.43
CA TYR A 256 14.65 -18.95 -8.19
C TYR A 256 15.71 -19.77 -7.46
N GLU A 257 16.59 -19.09 -6.75
CA GLU A 257 17.51 -19.74 -5.81
C GLU A 257 16.73 -20.48 -4.71
N HIS A 258 17.25 -21.61 -4.23
CA HIS A 258 16.62 -22.50 -3.23
C HIS A 258 15.27 -23.11 -3.66
N ALA A 259 15.00 -23.21 -4.96
CA ALA A 259 13.71 -23.67 -5.49
C ALA A 259 13.34 -25.07 -4.98
N GLU A 260 14.26 -26.03 -5.00
CA GLU A 260 14.02 -27.42 -4.61
C GLU A 260 13.66 -27.53 -3.11
N GLU A 261 14.43 -26.87 -2.27
CA GLU A 261 14.21 -26.85 -0.81
C GLU A 261 12.92 -26.12 -0.44
N LEU A 262 12.60 -25.04 -1.15
CA LEU A 262 11.35 -24.31 -0.92
C LEU A 262 10.13 -25.11 -1.39
N ARG A 263 10.22 -25.84 -2.50
CA ARG A 263 9.18 -26.75 -2.96
C ARG A 263 8.90 -27.85 -1.93
N GLU A 264 9.93 -28.50 -1.43
CA GLU A 264 9.80 -29.50 -0.38
C GLU A 264 9.14 -28.89 0.87
N ARG A 265 9.61 -27.72 1.29
CA ARG A 265 9.09 -27.03 2.47
C ARG A 265 7.62 -26.66 2.34
N LEU A 266 7.18 -26.15 1.20
CA LEU A 266 5.80 -25.73 0.95
C LEU A 266 4.82 -26.90 0.82
N THR A 267 5.31 -28.10 0.42
CA THR A 267 4.48 -29.30 0.24
C THR A 267 4.48 -30.26 1.42
N ASP A 268 5.43 -30.13 2.36
CA ASP A 268 5.49 -30.95 3.58
C ASP A 268 4.23 -30.78 4.45
N HIS A 269 3.79 -29.55 4.67
CA HIS A 269 2.51 -29.20 5.32
C HIS A 269 2.12 -27.76 5.02
N GLN A 270 0.83 -27.40 5.23
CA GLN A 270 0.37 -26.03 5.07
C GLN A 270 1.13 -25.09 6.01
N ARG A 271 1.80 -24.10 5.43
CA ARG A 271 2.68 -23.17 6.14
C ARG A 271 2.12 -21.76 6.22
N GLY A 272 2.68 -20.97 7.12
CA GLY A 272 2.54 -19.52 7.14
C GLY A 272 3.82 -18.88 6.61
N VAL A 273 3.76 -18.31 5.43
CA VAL A 273 4.90 -17.76 4.73
C VAL A 273 4.73 -16.24 4.55
N LEU A 274 5.79 -15.46 4.84
CA LEU A 274 5.87 -14.06 4.45
C LEU A 274 6.93 -13.88 3.37
N ILE A 275 6.50 -13.40 2.21
CA ILE A 275 7.38 -12.94 1.13
C ILE A 275 7.63 -11.45 1.34
N SER A 276 8.87 -11.05 1.47
CA SER A 276 9.28 -9.68 1.82
C SER A 276 10.33 -9.14 0.85
N GLY A 277 10.48 -7.83 0.79
CA GLY A 277 11.46 -7.15 -0.06
C GLY A 277 11.04 -5.71 -0.35
N ALA A 278 11.93 -4.94 -0.99
CA ALA A 278 11.68 -3.56 -1.39
C ALA A 278 10.55 -3.46 -2.45
N PRO A 279 9.93 -2.29 -2.64
CA PRO A 279 9.04 -2.06 -3.78
C PRO A 279 9.73 -2.35 -5.11
N GLY A 280 9.11 -3.16 -5.98
CA GLY A 280 9.69 -3.54 -7.28
C GLY A 280 10.75 -4.65 -7.23
N ALA A 281 11.00 -5.28 -6.07
CA ALA A 281 11.98 -6.37 -5.93
C ALA A 281 11.52 -7.71 -6.55
N GLY A 282 10.28 -7.83 -7.07
CA GLY A 282 9.77 -9.08 -7.68
C GLY A 282 8.95 -9.95 -6.73
N LYS A 283 8.50 -9.44 -5.57
CA LYS A 283 7.73 -10.20 -4.57
C LYS A 283 6.43 -10.82 -5.10
N SER A 284 5.60 -10.02 -5.78
CA SER A 284 4.32 -10.51 -6.34
C SER A 284 4.56 -11.51 -7.47
N THR A 285 5.64 -11.33 -8.25
CA THR A 285 6.07 -12.30 -9.28
C THR A 285 6.47 -13.63 -8.64
N PHE A 286 7.21 -13.59 -7.53
CA PHE A 286 7.55 -14.81 -6.79
C PHE A 286 6.31 -15.45 -6.12
N ALA A 287 5.41 -14.64 -5.53
CA ALA A 287 4.16 -15.13 -4.96
C ALA A 287 3.27 -15.83 -6.01
N GLN A 288 3.27 -15.32 -7.23
CA GLN A 288 2.61 -15.93 -8.39
C GLN A 288 3.24 -17.28 -8.74
N ALA A 289 4.58 -17.36 -8.85
CA ALA A 289 5.28 -18.63 -9.10
C ALA A 289 4.98 -19.67 -8.00
N VAL A 290 4.91 -19.25 -6.74
CA VAL A 290 4.50 -20.11 -5.61
C VAL A 290 3.05 -20.58 -5.77
N ALA A 291 2.13 -19.71 -6.18
CA ALA A 291 0.72 -20.05 -6.38
C ALA A 291 0.55 -21.09 -7.50
N GLU A 292 1.22 -20.90 -8.62
CA GLU A 292 1.19 -21.83 -9.76
C GLU A 292 1.82 -23.18 -9.37
N PHE A 293 2.98 -23.17 -8.74
CA PHE A 293 3.62 -24.39 -8.23
C PHE A 293 2.73 -25.18 -7.26
N LEU A 294 2.09 -24.52 -6.32
CA LEU A 294 1.18 -25.20 -5.38
C LEU A 294 -0.03 -25.81 -6.09
N THR A 295 -0.53 -25.13 -7.13
CA THR A 295 -1.63 -25.66 -7.95
C THR A 295 -1.20 -26.89 -8.75
N GLU A 296 0.00 -26.86 -9.33
CA GLU A 296 0.61 -28.02 -10.01
C GLU A 296 0.87 -29.19 -9.06
N ALA A 297 1.08 -28.90 -7.78
CA ALA A 297 1.23 -29.90 -6.72
C ALA A 297 -0.12 -30.37 -6.13
N ASP A 298 -1.23 -30.17 -6.84
CA ASP A 298 -2.58 -30.61 -6.52
C ASP A 298 -3.20 -29.93 -5.26
N TYR A 299 -2.74 -28.73 -4.87
CA TYR A 299 -3.36 -27.94 -3.80
C TYR A 299 -4.44 -27.01 -4.35
N ALA A 300 -5.53 -26.84 -3.58
CA ALA A 300 -6.56 -25.85 -3.87
C ALA A 300 -6.06 -24.45 -3.47
N VAL A 301 -5.57 -23.70 -4.44
CA VAL A 301 -5.02 -22.36 -4.23
C VAL A 301 -6.03 -21.28 -4.57
N LYS A 302 -6.10 -20.23 -3.74
CA LYS A 302 -6.88 -19.01 -3.98
C LYS A 302 -6.02 -17.80 -3.69
N THR A 303 -6.41 -16.63 -4.23
CA THR A 303 -5.75 -15.37 -3.89
C THR A 303 -6.69 -14.41 -3.19
N MET A 304 -6.11 -13.51 -2.42
CA MET A 304 -6.75 -12.34 -1.81
C MET A 304 -5.92 -11.12 -2.19
N GLU A 305 -6.50 -10.21 -2.95
CA GLU A 305 -5.77 -9.10 -3.55
C GLU A 305 -6.60 -7.80 -3.51
N LYS A 306 -5.92 -6.68 -3.42
CA LYS A 306 -6.57 -5.36 -3.50
C LYS A 306 -5.60 -4.31 -4.04
N PRO A 307 -5.64 -4.06 -5.37
CA PRO A 307 -6.43 -4.68 -6.43
C PRO A 307 -5.90 -6.07 -6.85
N ARG A 308 -6.66 -6.82 -7.68
CA ARG A 308 -6.23 -8.07 -8.27
C ARG A 308 -5.21 -7.78 -9.37
N ASP A 309 -3.98 -8.24 -9.21
CA ASP A 309 -2.89 -8.03 -10.18
C ASP A 309 -1.90 -9.19 -10.34
N LEU A 310 -2.11 -10.29 -9.61
CA LEU A 310 -1.33 -11.50 -9.83
C LEU A 310 -1.73 -12.15 -11.17
N GLN A 311 -0.73 -12.54 -11.95
CA GLN A 311 -0.93 -13.20 -13.24
C GLN A 311 -0.91 -14.73 -13.05
N VAL A 312 -2.03 -15.28 -12.60
CA VAL A 312 -2.18 -16.71 -12.29
C VAL A 312 -3.10 -17.41 -13.30
N GLY A 313 -2.96 -18.74 -13.41
CA GLY A 313 -3.80 -19.56 -14.29
C GLY A 313 -5.28 -19.55 -13.90
N PRO A 314 -6.18 -19.93 -14.82
CA PRO A 314 -7.63 -19.91 -14.60
C PRO A 314 -8.11 -20.86 -13.49
N GLU A 315 -7.28 -21.80 -13.07
CA GLU A 315 -7.53 -22.73 -11.96
C GLU A 315 -7.51 -22.03 -10.61
N ILE A 316 -6.79 -20.89 -10.50
CA ILE A 316 -6.64 -20.09 -9.30
C ILE A 316 -7.66 -18.97 -9.31
N THR A 317 -8.68 -19.07 -8.46
CA THR A 317 -9.66 -17.99 -8.34
C THR A 317 -9.08 -16.83 -7.53
N GLN A 318 -9.12 -15.64 -8.11
CA GLN A 318 -8.67 -14.40 -7.48
C GLN A 318 -9.84 -13.67 -6.83
N TYR A 319 -9.70 -13.34 -5.55
CA TYR A 319 -10.70 -12.64 -4.75
C TYR A 319 -10.21 -11.25 -4.35
N THR A 320 -11.08 -10.26 -4.53
CA THR A 320 -10.87 -8.92 -3.98
C THR A 320 -11.72 -8.71 -2.71
N ALA A 321 -11.74 -7.50 -2.19
CA ALA A 321 -12.44 -7.15 -0.95
C ALA A 321 -13.98 -7.20 -1.12
N LEU A 322 -14.63 -8.18 -0.54
CA LEU A 322 -16.09 -8.35 -0.58
C LEU A 322 -16.79 -7.20 0.17
N GLY A 323 -17.52 -6.37 -0.57
CA GLY A 323 -18.12 -5.16 -0.02
C GLY A 323 -17.10 -4.21 0.63
N GLY A 324 -15.90 -4.11 0.04
CA GLY A 324 -14.81 -3.27 0.51
C GLY A 324 -14.01 -3.81 1.72
N SER A 325 -14.32 -5.04 2.21
CA SER A 325 -13.71 -5.65 3.39
C SER A 325 -12.99 -6.96 3.07
N MET A 326 -11.67 -7.02 3.32
CA MET A 326 -10.88 -8.25 3.19
C MET A 326 -11.23 -9.28 4.27
N ALA A 327 -11.70 -8.86 5.43
CA ALA A 327 -12.19 -9.77 6.47
C ALA A 327 -13.40 -10.59 6.00
N LYS A 328 -14.36 -9.96 5.30
CA LYS A 328 -15.49 -10.69 4.69
C LYS A 328 -15.06 -11.65 3.60
N THR A 329 -14.03 -11.31 2.84
CA THR A 329 -13.44 -12.21 1.84
C THR A 329 -12.82 -13.42 2.52
N ALA A 330 -12.06 -13.22 3.61
CA ALA A 330 -11.48 -14.29 4.41
C ALA A 330 -12.55 -15.24 4.98
N ASP A 331 -13.63 -14.71 5.57
CA ASP A 331 -14.75 -15.50 6.06
C ASP A 331 -15.35 -16.39 4.95
N SER A 332 -15.50 -15.82 3.75
CA SER A 332 -16.01 -16.56 2.58
C SER A 332 -15.03 -17.64 2.13
N LEU A 333 -13.72 -17.36 2.13
CA LEU A 333 -12.67 -18.31 1.78
C LEU A 333 -12.61 -19.48 2.76
N LEU A 334 -12.77 -19.25 4.05
CA LEU A 334 -12.82 -20.33 5.05
C LEU A 334 -13.99 -21.31 4.78
N MET A 335 -15.08 -20.84 4.16
CA MET A 335 -16.20 -21.71 3.76
C MET A 335 -15.87 -22.58 2.55
N VAL A 336 -15.05 -22.08 1.60
CA VAL A 336 -14.66 -22.84 0.40
C VAL A 336 -13.42 -23.71 0.61
N ARG A 337 -12.77 -23.59 1.76
CA ARG A 337 -11.67 -24.45 2.26
C ARG A 337 -10.50 -24.57 1.29
N PRO A 338 -9.81 -23.49 0.93
CA PRO A 338 -8.57 -23.60 0.18
C PRO A 338 -7.48 -24.27 1.02
N ASP A 339 -6.57 -24.97 0.37
CA ASP A 339 -5.36 -25.49 1.04
C ASP A 339 -4.37 -24.35 1.30
N TYR A 340 -4.24 -23.46 0.31
CA TYR A 340 -3.41 -22.26 0.40
C TYR A 340 -4.15 -21.02 -0.08
N THR A 341 -3.85 -19.91 0.57
CA THR A 341 -4.29 -18.57 0.14
C THR A 341 -3.09 -17.65 0.02
N ILE A 342 -2.92 -17.06 -1.17
CA ILE A 342 -1.93 -16.01 -1.42
C ILE A 342 -2.58 -14.69 -1.07
N TYR A 343 -2.06 -13.98 -0.07
CA TYR A 343 -2.56 -12.65 0.30
C TYR A 343 -1.55 -11.59 -0.15
N ASP A 344 -1.80 -11.01 -1.31
CA ASP A 344 -0.92 -9.95 -1.82
C ASP A 344 -1.16 -8.64 -1.10
N GLU A 345 -0.07 -7.92 -0.80
CA GLU A 345 -0.09 -6.60 -0.17
C GLU A 345 -0.66 -6.53 1.26
N VAL A 346 -0.18 -7.37 2.17
CA VAL A 346 -0.45 -7.27 3.61
C VAL A 346 0.22 -6.01 4.18
N ARG A 347 -0.54 -4.94 4.43
CA ARG A 347 0.00 -3.62 4.78
C ARG A 347 -0.46 -3.10 6.13
N LYS A 348 -1.76 -3.17 6.41
CA LYS A 348 -2.41 -2.58 7.59
C LYS A 348 -2.54 -3.60 8.71
N THR A 349 -2.88 -3.13 9.90
CA THR A 349 -3.11 -3.99 11.06
C THR A 349 -4.21 -5.01 10.79
N ASP A 350 -5.34 -4.57 10.22
CA ASP A 350 -6.46 -5.44 9.85
C ASP A 350 -6.05 -6.56 8.87
N ASP A 351 -5.12 -6.27 7.92
CA ASP A 351 -4.62 -7.28 6.99
C ASP A 351 -3.83 -8.38 7.73
N PHE A 352 -3.00 -8.00 8.73
CA PHE A 352 -2.26 -8.96 9.55
C PHE A 352 -3.18 -9.79 10.47
N GLU A 353 -4.27 -9.19 10.96
CA GLU A 353 -5.29 -9.90 11.73
C GLU A 353 -5.98 -10.94 10.84
N VAL A 354 -6.43 -10.56 9.65
CA VAL A 354 -7.04 -11.47 8.66
C VAL A 354 -6.08 -12.60 8.29
N PHE A 355 -4.81 -12.30 8.01
CA PHE A 355 -3.79 -13.30 7.71
C PHE A 355 -3.63 -14.30 8.87
N SER A 356 -3.58 -13.80 10.09
CA SER A 356 -3.41 -14.61 11.30
C SER A 356 -4.61 -15.51 11.56
N ASP A 357 -5.83 -14.97 11.44
CA ASP A 357 -7.07 -15.71 11.66
C ASP A 357 -7.22 -16.86 10.67
N MET A 358 -6.97 -16.63 9.38
CA MET A 358 -7.00 -17.67 8.36
C MET A 358 -5.93 -18.74 8.62
N ARG A 359 -4.72 -18.34 9.00
CA ARG A 359 -3.63 -19.27 9.30
C ARG A 359 -3.95 -20.13 10.53
N LEU A 360 -4.48 -19.54 11.60
CA LEU A 360 -4.91 -20.24 12.81
C LEU A 360 -6.13 -21.13 12.57
N ALA A 361 -6.96 -20.82 11.58
CA ALA A 361 -8.04 -21.71 11.12
C ALA A 361 -7.53 -22.91 10.31
N GLY A 362 -6.24 -23.00 10.01
CA GLY A 362 -5.58 -24.14 9.36
C GLY A 362 -5.32 -24.00 7.87
N VAL A 363 -5.58 -22.83 7.28
CA VAL A 363 -5.25 -22.55 5.87
C VAL A 363 -3.75 -22.26 5.74
N GLY A 364 -3.09 -22.80 4.73
CA GLY A 364 -1.75 -22.35 4.35
C GLY A 364 -1.83 -20.91 3.85
N MET A 365 -1.03 -20.03 4.43
CA MET A 365 -1.06 -18.61 4.09
C MET A 365 0.29 -18.14 3.55
N VAL A 366 0.26 -17.49 2.39
CA VAL A 366 1.42 -16.83 1.80
C VAL A 366 1.11 -15.35 1.70
N GLY A 367 1.75 -14.53 2.52
CA GLY A 367 1.53 -13.09 2.57
C GLY A 367 2.67 -12.31 1.93
N VAL A 368 2.37 -11.29 1.13
CA VAL A 368 3.36 -10.39 0.56
C VAL A 368 3.41 -9.09 1.36
N VAL A 369 4.58 -8.77 1.88
CA VAL A 369 4.83 -7.57 2.70
C VAL A 369 5.99 -6.75 2.16
N HIS A 370 5.94 -5.43 2.36
CA HIS A 370 7.08 -4.58 2.08
C HIS A 370 8.02 -4.53 3.28
N ALA A 371 9.29 -4.87 3.09
CA ALA A 371 10.33 -4.78 4.09
C ALA A 371 11.68 -4.50 3.42
N THR A 372 12.57 -3.82 4.13
CA THR A 372 13.93 -3.52 3.63
C THR A 372 14.96 -4.58 4.05
N ARG A 373 14.62 -5.40 5.04
CA ARG A 373 15.40 -6.56 5.50
C ARG A 373 14.46 -7.71 5.81
N ALA A 374 14.93 -8.93 5.69
CA ALA A 374 14.11 -10.12 5.97
C ALA A 374 13.49 -10.11 7.39
N ILE A 375 14.24 -9.70 8.40
CA ILE A 375 13.77 -9.62 9.80
C ILE A 375 12.64 -8.60 9.99
N ASP A 376 12.62 -7.52 9.21
CA ASP A 376 11.60 -6.46 9.32
C ASP A 376 10.20 -6.98 9.00
N ALA A 377 10.08 -8.04 8.19
CA ALA A 377 8.81 -8.71 7.92
C ALA A 377 8.17 -9.27 9.20
N LEU A 378 8.96 -9.92 10.06
CA LEU A 378 8.49 -10.43 11.35
C LEU A 378 8.20 -9.31 12.34
N GLN A 379 8.97 -8.21 12.31
CA GLN A 379 8.72 -7.07 13.17
C GLN A 379 7.35 -6.42 12.90
N ARG A 380 6.80 -6.56 11.68
CA ARG A 380 5.44 -6.10 11.36
C ARG A 380 4.34 -6.87 12.08
N LEU A 381 4.60 -8.11 12.50
CA LEU A 381 3.66 -8.91 13.31
C LEU A 381 3.70 -8.51 14.79
N ILE A 382 4.83 -7.96 15.26
CA ILE A 382 4.99 -7.54 16.66
C ILE A 382 4.00 -6.44 17.01
N GLY A 383 3.25 -6.66 18.08
CA GLY A 383 2.19 -5.74 18.53
C GLY A 383 0.85 -5.86 17.78
N ARG A 384 0.79 -6.73 16.73
CA ARG A 384 -0.44 -7.08 16.01
C ARG A 384 -0.87 -8.52 16.29
N VAL A 385 0.09 -9.41 16.47
CA VAL A 385 -0.10 -10.81 16.83
C VAL A 385 0.57 -11.03 18.17
N GLU A 386 -0.03 -11.83 19.05
CA GLU A 386 0.61 -12.22 20.31
C GLU A 386 1.94 -12.92 20.03
N LEU A 387 2.99 -12.52 20.73
CA LEU A 387 4.36 -12.98 20.43
C LEU A 387 4.48 -14.50 20.36
N GLY A 388 3.84 -15.22 21.28
CA GLY A 388 3.86 -16.69 21.33
C GLY A 388 3.15 -17.37 20.14
N LEU A 389 2.27 -16.65 19.42
CA LEU A 389 1.56 -17.16 18.25
C LEU A 389 2.30 -16.88 16.93
N ILE A 390 3.28 -15.97 16.92
CA ILE A 390 3.99 -15.61 15.69
C ILE A 390 4.51 -16.83 14.93
N PRO A 391 5.20 -17.82 15.53
CA PRO A 391 5.69 -19.00 14.79
C PRO A 391 4.59 -19.96 14.31
N GLN A 392 3.37 -19.85 14.86
CA GLN A 392 2.20 -20.60 14.37
C GLN A 392 1.55 -19.89 13.17
N VAL A 393 1.65 -18.56 13.13
CA VAL A 393 1.14 -17.71 12.05
C VAL A 393 2.14 -17.66 10.90
N VAL A 394 3.42 -17.46 11.20
CA VAL A 394 4.52 -17.39 10.22
C VAL A 394 5.67 -18.26 10.68
N ASP A 395 5.89 -19.36 9.98
CA ASP A 395 7.02 -20.26 10.20
C ASP A 395 8.15 -20.09 9.18
N THR A 396 7.89 -19.32 8.10
CA THR A 396 8.86 -19.11 7.02
C THR A 396 8.83 -17.63 6.56
N VAL A 397 10.00 -17.03 6.44
CA VAL A 397 10.15 -15.69 5.84
C VAL A 397 11.10 -15.80 4.65
N ILE A 398 10.66 -15.32 3.50
CA ILE A 398 11.43 -15.29 2.25
C ILE A 398 11.68 -13.84 1.89
N TYR A 399 12.94 -13.45 1.72
CA TYR A 399 13.33 -12.11 1.31
C TYR A 399 13.77 -12.10 -0.14
N ILE A 400 13.10 -11.28 -0.93
CA ILE A 400 13.36 -11.11 -2.37
C ILE A 400 14.15 -9.82 -2.59
N GLU A 401 15.25 -9.94 -3.30
CA GLU A 401 16.09 -8.85 -3.74
C GLU A 401 16.48 -9.06 -5.20
N ASP A 402 16.41 -8.02 -6.03
CA ASP A 402 16.75 -8.05 -7.47
C ASP A 402 16.08 -9.21 -8.26
N GLY A 403 14.86 -9.56 -7.87
CA GLY A 403 14.08 -10.62 -8.52
C GLY A 403 14.44 -12.05 -8.12
N GLN A 404 15.34 -12.23 -7.13
CA GLN A 404 15.78 -13.54 -6.65
C GLN A 404 15.50 -13.74 -5.16
N VAL A 405 15.44 -14.99 -4.72
CA VAL A 405 15.39 -15.34 -3.30
C VAL A 405 16.77 -15.13 -2.70
N HIS A 406 16.92 -14.13 -1.86
CA HIS A 406 18.19 -13.76 -1.25
C HIS A 406 18.37 -14.42 0.15
N THR A 407 17.32 -14.49 0.95
CA THR A 407 17.37 -15.01 2.32
C THR A 407 16.08 -15.71 2.67
N VAL A 408 16.19 -16.88 3.27
CA VAL A 408 15.04 -17.62 3.82
C VAL A 408 15.28 -17.85 5.31
N TYR A 409 14.30 -17.50 6.13
CA TYR A 409 14.33 -17.75 7.57
C TYR A 409 13.30 -18.81 7.98
N ASP A 410 13.73 -19.71 8.83
CA ASP A 410 12.88 -20.63 9.61
C ASP A 410 12.58 -20.00 10.97
N VAL A 411 11.30 -19.96 11.35
CA VAL A 411 10.82 -19.28 12.56
C VAL A 411 10.21 -20.30 13.50
N THR A 412 10.83 -20.48 14.66
CA THR A 412 10.46 -21.48 15.65
C THR A 412 10.35 -20.89 17.06
N THR A 413 9.73 -21.62 17.98
CA THR A 413 9.70 -21.26 19.41
C THR A 413 10.53 -22.23 20.21
N GLU A 414 11.42 -21.70 21.04
CA GLU A 414 12.18 -22.47 22.04
C GLU A 414 11.99 -21.86 23.42
N VAL A 415 12.02 -22.71 24.45
CA VAL A 415 12.05 -22.25 25.85
C VAL A 415 13.48 -22.31 26.32
N LYS A 416 14.12 -21.16 26.42
CA LYS A 416 15.53 -21.06 26.84
C LYS A 416 15.77 -19.72 27.54
N VAL A 417 16.95 -19.56 28.11
CA VAL A 417 17.46 -18.26 28.53
C VAL A 417 17.85 -17.48 27.27
N PRO A 418 17.27 -16.30 27.02
CA PRO A 418 17.62 -15.47 25.85
C PRO A 418 19.09 -15.08 25.86
N GLU A 419 19.67 -14.88 24.67
CA GLU A 419 21.05 -14.41 24.55
C GLU A 419 21.20 -13.03 25.22
N GLY A 420 22.26 -12.89 26.03
CA GLY A 420 22.50 -11.70 26.84
C GLY A 420 21.88 -11.72 28.24
N LEU A 421 21.14 -12.76 28.63
CA LEU A 421 20.63 -12.97 29.98
C LEU A 421 21.28 -14.23 30.58
N MET A 422 21.71 -14.18 31.85
CA MET A 422 22.58 -15.22 32.46
C MET A 422 21.95 -16.02 33.59
N GLU A 423 20.68 -15.79 33.97
CA GLU A 423 20.04 -16.47 35.07
C GLU A 423 19.16 -17.66 34.63
N GLU A 424 19.31 -18.84 35.26
CA GLU A 424 18.50 -20.04 34.95
C GLU A 424 16.99 -19.81 35.17
N ASP A 425 16.60 -18.95 36.10
CA ASP A 425 15.20 -18.60 36.38
C ASP A 425 14.55 -17.71 35.31
N LEU A 426 15.30 -17.21 34.35
CA LEU A 426 14.84 -16.36 33.26
C LEU A 426 14.49 -17.12 31.98
N ALA A 427 14.46 -18.46 32.01
CA ALA A 427 14.01 -19.25 30.86
C ALA A 427 12.58 -18.88 30.49
N ARG A 428 12.39 -18.51 29.23
CA ARG A 428 11.11 -18.03 28.68
C ARG A 428 10.94 -18.50 27.23
N PRO A 429 9.70 -18.44 26.69
CA PRO A 429 9.52 -18.64 25.27
C PRO A 429 10.27 -17.56 24.48
N VAL A 430 11.13 -18.00 23.58
CA VAL A 430 11.92 -17.18 22.66
C VAL A 430 11.55 -17.60 21.25
N ILE A 431 11.25 -16.64 20.38
CA ILE A 431 11.15 -16.90 18.95
C ILE A 431 12.57 -16.91 18.41
N LEU A 432 12.97 -18.04 17.87
CA LEU A 432 14.28 -18.24 17.28
C LEU A 432 14.13 -18.23 15.77
N ILE A 433 14.87 -17.34 15.14
CA ILE A 433 14.95 -17.19 13.69
C ILE A 433 16.28 -17.78 13.25
N ARG A 434 16.21 -18.81 12.39
CA ARG A 434 17.36 -19.47 11.82
C ARG A 434 17.46 -19.18 10.33
N ASP A 435 18.67 -19.03 9.86
CA ASP A 435 18.94 -19.09 8.44
C ASP A 435 18.60 -20.48 7.92
N PHE A 436 17.80 -20.56 6.85
CA PHE A 436 17.25 -21.82 6.35
C PHE A 436 18.33 -22.73 5.74
N GLU A 437 19.29 -22.14 5.03
CA GLU A 437 20.35 -22.90 4.35
C GLU A 437 21.37 -23.45 5.35
N THR A 438 21.84 -22.62 6.27
CA THR A 438 22.90 -22.98 7.21
C THR A 438 22.40 -23.61 8.51
N GLY A 439 21.10 -23.42 8.82
CA GLY A 439 20.50 -23.78 10.10
C GLY A 439 21.02 -22.97 11.30
N GLN A 440 21.86 -21.96 11.05
CA GLN A 440 22.46 -21.15 12.10
C GLN A 440 21.44 -20.14 12.66
N PRO A 441 21.46 -19.89 13.98
CA PRO A 441 20.62 -18.86 14.57
C PRO A 441 21.02 -17.46 14.04
N ALA A 442 20.06 -16.73 13.50
CA ALA A 442 20.25 -15.38 12.98
C ALA A 442 19.74 -14.29 13.93
N TYR A 443 18.57 -14.53 14.55
CA TYR A 443 17.96 -13.60 15.48
C TYR A 443 17.19 -14.33 16.58
N GLU A 444 17.01 -13.64 17.71
CA GLU A 444 16.08 -14.01 18.78
C GLU A 444 15.08 -12.87 19.03
N ILE A 445 13.80 -13.21 19.24
CA ILE A 445 12.78 -12.26 19.65
C ILE A 445 12.14 -12.77 20.94
N TYR A 446 12.13 -11.93 21.97
CA TYR A 446 11.54 -12.26 23.26
C TYR A 446 11.00 -11.03 23.96
N THR A 447 10.22 -11.22 25.02
CA THR A 447 9.70 -10.10 25.84
C THR A 447 10.62 -9.89 27.04
N PHE A 448 11.08 -8.66 27.20
CA PHE A 448 11.82 -8.20 28.38
C PHE A 448 11.15 -6.92 28.90
N ASN A 449 10.81 -6.88 30.21
CA ASN A 449 10.12 -5.74 30.84
C ASN A 449 8.91 -5.19 30.06
N ARG A 450 8.06 -6.07 29.51
CA ARG A 450 6.90 -5.75 28.66
C ARG A 450 7.24 -5.19 27.28
N GLN A 451 8.50 -5.10 26.93
CA GLN A 451 8.95 -4.71 25.58
C GLN A 451 9.37 -5.96 24.80
N VAL A 452 9.13 -5.94 23.49
CA VAL A 452 9.63 -6.98 22.60
C VAL A 452 11.01 -6.57 22.11
N VAL A 453 11.98 -7.45 22.33
CA VAL A 453 13.38 -7.23 21.96
C VAL A 453 13.73 -8.19 20.83
N THR A 454 14.42 -7.68 19.81
CA THR A 454 15.01 -8.48 18.71
C THR A 454 16.53 -8.39 18.82
N VAL A 455 17.19 -9.52 19.05
CA VAL A 455 18.65 -9.61 19.21
C VAL A 455 19.24 -10.31 18.00
N PRO A 456 20.16 -9.69 17.25
CA PRO A 456 20.91 -10.36 16.20
C PRO A 456 21.94 -11.34 16.81
N LEU A 457 22.11 -12.50 16.16
CA LEU A 457 23.03 -13.56 16.58
C LEU A 457 24.09 -13.82 15.50
N GLY A 458 25.23 -14.41 15.90
CA GLY A 458 26.27 -14.87 14.98
C GLY A 458 26.87 -13.74 14.12
N GLU A 459 26.98 -13.97 12.81
CA GLU A 459 27.54 -12.99 11.86
C GLU A 459 26.69 -11.72 11.75
N ASN A 460 25.40 -11.82 11.97
CA ASN A 460 24.48 -10.68 11.99
C ASN A 460 24.72 -9.75 13.19
N ALA A 461 25.37 -10.22 14.25
CA ALA A 461 25.81 -9.38 15.37
C ALA A 461 27.00 -8.48 15.00
N ASN A 462 27.75 -8.82 13.96
CA ASN A 462 28.94 -8.08 13.51
C ASN A 462 28.63 -7.00 12.45
N GLY A 463 27.47 -7.03 11.82
CA GLY A 463 27.11 -6.10 10.74
C GLY A 463 26.80 -4.66 11.19
N ASP A 464 26.48 -4.45 12.48
CA ASP A 464 26.14 -3.13 13.06
C ASP A 464 27.05 -2.74 14.25
N SER A 465 28.07 -3.54 14.54
CA SER A 465 28.97 -3.34 15.67
C SER A 465 30.34 -2.87 15.20
N GLY A 466 30.52 -1.57 15.04
CA GLY A 466 31.86 -0.97 15.13
C GLY A 466 32.43 -1.24 16.54
N PRO A 467 33.76 -1.40 16.71
CA PRO A 467 34.37 -1.63 18.01
C PRO A 467 34.04 -0.48 18.96
N GLY A 468 33.13 -0.72 19.92
CA GLY A 468 32.70 0.24 20.94
C GLY A 468 31.21 0.54 21.03
N LYS A 469 30.34 -0.13 20.26
CA LYS A 469 28.87 0.00 20.43
C LYS A 469 28.33 -1.12 21.32
N ASP A 470 27.58 -0.73 22.34
CA ASP A 470 26.89 -1.62 23.27
C ASP A 470 25.89 -2.52 22.50
N SER A 471 25.75 -3.78 22.95
CA SER A 471 24.73 -4.69 22.40
C SER A 471 23.32 -4.09 22.61
N GLY A 472 22.34 -4.53 21.81
CA GLY A 472 20.95 -4.07 22.00
C GLY A 472 20.44 -4.33 23.42
N VAL A 473 20.89 -5.40 24.05
CA VAL A 473 20.59 -5.76 25.45
C VAL A 473 21.29 -4.81 26.41
N ASP A 474 22.57 -4.49 26.17
CA ASP A 474 23.32 -3.54 26.99
C ASP A 474 22.68 -2.16 26.96
N ARG A 475 22.17 -1.72 25.82
CA ARG A 475 21.48 -0.44 25.68
C ARG A 475 20.17 -0.40 26.48
N ILE A 476 19.39 -1.47 26.45
CA ILE A 476 18.13 -1.58 27.22
C ILE A 476 18.43 -1.65 28.70
N ALA A 477 19.42 -2.44 29.11
CA ALA A 477 19.84 -2.54 30.50
C ALA A 477 20.33 -1.16 31.02
N LYS A 478 21.15 -0.44 30.24
CA LYS A 478 21.59 0.92 30.57
C LYS A 478 20.41 1.87 30.74
N GLN A 479 19.46 1.87 29.81
CA GLN A 479 18.28 2.75 29.88
C GLN A 479 17.40 2.47 31.10
N GLU A 480 17.23 1.19 31.47
CA GLU A 480 16.42 0.81 32.61
C GLU A 480 17.10 1.19 33.94
N ILE A 481 18.42 0.94 34.06
CA ILE A 481 19.21 1.37 35.22
C ILE A 481 19.17 2.91 35.33
N GLU A 482 19.38 3.60 34.22
CA GLU A 482 19.36 5.07 34.19
C GLU A 482 17.99 5.63 34.60
N ARG A 483 16.89 5.03 34.12
CA ARG A 483 15.52 5.42 34.50
C ARG A 483 15.26 5.23 35.99
N GLU A 484 15.65 4.12 36.55
CA GLU A 484 15.47 3.85 38.01
C GLU A 484 16.33 4.82 38.85
N ILE A 485 17.57 5.03 38.45
CA ILE A 485 18.47 5.95 39.17
C ILE A 485 18.02 7.39 39.03
N ARG A 486 17.55 7.83 37.85
CA ARG A 486 16.96 9.18 37.65
C ARG A 486 15.69 9.42 38.46
N SER A 487 14.99 8.37 38.86
CA SER A 487 13.86 8.54 39.80
C SER A 487 14.29 8.96 41.20
N ILE A 488 15.59 8.81 41.51
CA ILE A 488 16.20 9.08 42.84
C ILE A 488 17.18 10.26 42.77
N ALA A 489 17.98 10.34 41.70
CA ALA A 489 18.94 11.42 41.45
C ALA A 489 18.26 12.60 40.77
N HIS A 490 18.72 13.83 41.09
CA HIS A 490 18.19 15.08 40.51
C HIS A 490 19.10 15.64 39.42
N GLY A 491 20.37 15.20 39.36
CA GLY A 491 21.38 15.62 38.40
C GLY A 491 21.58 14.63 37.28
N HIS A 492 22.66 14.84 36.51
CA HIS A 492 23.02 13.98 35.38
C HIS A 492 23.44 12.58 35.84
N VAL A 493 22.91 11.56 35.16
CA VAL A 493 23.19 10.14 35.39
C VAL A 493 23.72 9.52 34.13
N GLU A 494 24.87 8.85 34.20
CA GLU A 494 25.41 8.04 33.12
C GLU A 494 25.61 6.59 33.62
N VAL A 495 25.38 5.61 32.74
CA VAL A 495 25.50 4.18 33.07
C VAL A 495 26.46 3.49 32.12
N ASP A 496 27.45 2.82 32.67
CA ASP A 496 28.39 1.97 31.94
C ASP A 496 28.30 0.53 32.44
N LEU A 497 27.97 -0.42 31.55
CA LEU A 497 28.00 -1.84 31.88
C LEU A 497 29.44 -2.35 31.83
N LYS A 498 29.91 -2.99 32.91
CA LYS A 498 31.22 -3.64 32.93
C LYS A 498 31.14 -5.12 32.60
N SER A 499 30.03 -5.73 32.94
CA SER A 499 29.67 -7.11 32.64
C SER A 499 28.16 -7.24 32.58
N PRO A 500 27.58 -8.35 32.11
CA PRO A 500 26.13 -8.57 32.12
C PRO A 500 25.48 -8.39 33.50
N ASP A 501 26.22 -8.61 34.57
CA ASP A 501 25.73 -8.58 35.95
C ASP A 501 26.21 -7.35 36.76
N THR A 502 27.00 -6.44 36.16
CA THR A 502 27.60 -5.33 36.89
C THR A 502 27.55 -4.03 36.08
N ALA A 503 26.92 -3.03 36.64
CA ALA A 503 26.88 -1.68 36.08
C ALA A 503 27.65 -0.68 36.96
N VAL A 504 28.27 0.32 36.34
CA VAL A 504 28.80 1.49 37.02
C VAL A 504 27.89 2.66 36.67
N VAL A 505 27.33 3.26 37.69
CA VAL A 505 26.47 4.43 37.54
C VAL A 505 27.21 5.67 38.01
N TRP A 506 27.34 6.62 37.10
CA TRP A 506 28.01 7.91 37.37
C TRP A 506 26.96 8.96 37.66
N VAL A 507 27.00 9.57 38.84
CA VAL A 507 26.06 10.61 39.30
C VAL A 507 26.81 11.86 39.77
N GLU A 508 26.10 12.95 39.92
CA GLU A 508 26.67 14.16 40.52
C GLU A 508 27.02 13.94 42.01
N GLU A 509 28.04 14.62 42.50
CA GLU A 509 28.54 14.50 43.88
C GLU A 509 27.45 14.73 44.93
N ASN A 510 26.49 15.62 44.63
CA ASN A 510 25.36 15.95 45.49
C ASN A 510 24.31 14.82 45.59
N ASP A 511 24.23 13.95 44.59
CA ASP A 511 23.21 12.89 44.47
C ASP A 511 23.67 11.53 44.98
N ILE A 512 24.97 11.31 45.15
CA ILE A 512 25.53 10.05 45.66
C ILE A 512 24.85 9.58 46.94
N SER A 513 24.73 10.45 47.91
CA SER A 513 24.12 10.10 49.20
C SER A 513 22.63 9.77 49.09
N GLN A 514 21.93 10.33 48.12
CA GLN A 514 20.53 10.04 47.86
C GLN A 514 20.34 8.72 47.12
N VAL A 515 21.22 8.42 46.15
CA VAL A 515 21.19 7.19 45.35
C VAL A 515 21.57 6.00 46.20
N ILE A 516 22.66 6.08 46.99
CA ILE A 516 23.10 5.00 47.88
C ILE A 516 22.11 4.80 49.03
N GLY A 517 21.57 5.90 49.62
CA GLY A 517 20.67 5.83 50.75
C GLY A 517 21.35 5.50 52.08
N LYS A 518 20.59 5.48 53.18
CA LYS A 518 21.14 5.11 54.53
C LYS A 518 21.60 3.64 54.52
N GLY A 519 22.93 3.46 54.71
CA GLY A 519 23.54 2.11 54.78
C GLY A 519 23.45 1.28 53.47
N GLY A 520 23.33 1.94 52.34
CA GLY A 520 23.22 1.28 51.04
C GLY A 520 21.80 0.80 50.69
N GLY A 521 20.80 1.02 51.52
CA GLY A 521 19.49 0.37 51.38
C GLY A 521 18.74 0.72 50.09
N ARG A 522 18.90 1.96 49.55
CA ARG A 522 18.20 2.36 48.31
C ARG A 522 18.82 1.71 47.07
N ILE A 523 20.14 1.69 47.00
CA ILE A 523 20.81 1.07 45.86
C ILE A 523 20.57 -0.43 45.85
N THR A 524 20.61 -1.07 47.04
CA THR A 524 20.31 -2.50 47.18
C THR A 524 18.85 -2.82 46.78
N ASP A 525 17.91 -1.95 47.00
CA ASP A 525 16.53 -2.10 46.54
C ASP A 525 16.46 -2.02 45.01
N VAL A 526 17.28 -1.16 44.37
CA VAL A 526 17.39 -1.07 42.88
C VAL A 526 18.08 -2.31 42.33
N GLU A 527 19.21 -2.72 42.91
CA GLU A 527 19.94 -3.95 42.56
C GLU A 527 19.03 -5.17 42.60
N ASN A 528 18.27 -5.36 43.68
CA ASN A 528 17.31 -6.45 43.83
C ASN A 528 16.17 -6.42 42.82
N ARG A 529 15.73 -5.21 42.36
CA ARG A 529 14.69 -5.08 41.34
C ARG A 529 15.21 -5.37 39.95
N LEU A 530 16.43 -4.95 39.66
CA LEU A 530 17.03 -5.06 38.35
C LEU A 530 17.84 -6.34 38.15
N GLY A 531 18.21 -7.02 39.27
CA GLY A 531 19.06 -8.22 39.25
C GLY A 531 20.49 -7.94 38.81
N ILE A 532 21.01 -6.73 39.01
CA ILE A 532 22.32 -6.28 38.57
C ILE A 532 23.02 -5.58 39.72
N ASP A 533 24.29 -5.87 39.98
CA ASP A 533 25.13 -5.14 40.94
C ASP A 533 25.48 -3.75 40.40
N ILE A 534 25.25 -2.71 41.22
CA ILE A 534 25.44 -1.31 40.79
C ILE A 534 26.50 -0.61 41.62
N ASP A 535 27.63 -0.29 41.00
CA ASP A 535 28.71 0.51 41.60
C ASP A 535 28.46 2.01 41.35
N VAL A 536 28.07 2.77 42.36
CA VAL A 536 27.77 4.20 42.24
C VAL A 536 29.02 5.04 42.46
N ARG A 537 29.35 5.86 41.45
CA ARG A 537 30.53 6.76 41.46
C ARG A 537 30.17 8.20 41.11
N THR A 538 31.10 9.11 41.41
CA THR A 538 30.96 10.51 40.96
C THR A 538 31.33 10.69 39.50
N LEU A 539 30.62 11.55 38.77
CA LEU A 539 30.96 11.95 37.42
C LEU A 539 32.41 12.52 37.32
N SER A 540 32.92 13.14 38.41
CA SER A 540 34.29 13.66 38.48
C SER A 540 35.37 12.55 38.49
N GLU A 541 35.04 11.33 38.88
CA GLU A 541 35.93 10.16 38.88
C GLU A 541 35.91 9.37 37.59
N LYS A 542 35.09 9.77 36.61
CA LYS A 542 35.00 9.06 35.29
C LYS A 542 36.33 9.24 34.57
N PRO A 543 37.03 8.13 34.20
CA PRO A 543 38.25 8.21 33.40
C PRO A 543 37.92 8.87 32.07
N ALA A 544 38.61 9.93 31.70
CA ALA A 544 38.52 10.52 30.37
C ALA A 544 38.83 9.43 29.35
N SER A 545 37.86 9.05 28.51
CA SER A 545 38.07 8.12 27.43
C SER A 545 39.25 8.61 26.59
N ALA A 546 40.31 7.80 26.50
CA ALA A 546 41.50 8.10 25.77
C ALA A 546 41.19 8.09 24.26
N GLY A 547 40.71 9.22 23.76
CA GLY A 547 40.64 9.52 22.34
C GLY A 547 42.04 9.83 21.86
N GLY A 548 42.71 8.83 21.32
CA GLY A 548 44.02 8.99 20.69
C GLY A 548 43.93 9.82 19.44
N ASN A 549 44.52 11.04 19.53
CA ASN A 549 44.83 11.87 18.41
C ASN A 549 46.14 11.40 17.76
N SER A 550 46.13 11.00 16.50
CA SER A 550 47.29 11.25 15.64
C SER A 550 46.89 11.23 14.18
N GLY A 551 47.23 12.31 13.55
CA GLY A 551 46.86 12.78 12.26
C GLY A 551 47.43 12.03 11.06
N GLY A 552 46.93 12.43 9.92
CA GLY A 552 47.62 12.34 8.64
C GLY A 552 46.80 11.80 7.48
N GLY A 553 46.16 12.68 6.73
CA GLY A 553 46.26 12.73 5.28
C GLY A 553 45.40 11.83 4.42
N GLY A 554 44.51 12.44 3.66
CA GLY A 554 44.25 12.04 2.29
C GLY A 554 42.80 11.69 1.91
N GLY A 555 42.04 12.71 1.51
CA GLY A 555 41.29 12.81 0.28
C GLY A 555 40.25 11.75 -0.09
N GLY A 556 39.00 12.15 0.00
CA GLY A 556 37.88 11.51 -0.70
C GLY A 556 36.63 12.33 -0.48
N ALA A 557 36.33 13.30 -1.33
CA ALA A 557 35.19 14.18 -1.24
C ALA A 557 33.90 13.41 -1.61
N ALA A 558 33.02 13.25 -0.63
CA ALA A 558 31.60 13.05 -0.89
C ALA A 558 30.93 14.42 -0.81
N THR A 559 30.40 14.90 -1.91
CA THR A 559 29.64 16.14 -2.04
C THR A 559 28.25 15.95 -1.43
N GLY A 560 28.15 16.19 -0.12
CA GLY A 560 26.88 16.47 0.54
C GLY A 560 26.60 17.97 0.49
N GLN A 561 25.39 18.38 0.18
CA GLN A 561 24.97 19.77 0.33
C GLN A 561 25.13 20.17 1.81
N PRO A 562 25.62 21.40 2.11
CA PRO A 562 25.76 21.84 3.48
C PRO A 562 24.38 21.99 4.12
N GLY A 563 24.13 21.28 5.21
CA GLY A 563 22.90 21.42 6.01
C GLY A 563 22.79 22.82 6.59
N GLU A 564 21.55 23.30 6.74
CA GLU A 564 21.25 24.58 7.36
C GLU A 564 21.40 24.48 8.88
N ILE A 565 22.17 25.37 9.49
CA ILE A 565 22.33 25.43 10.94
C ILE A 565 21.13 26.17 11.51
N VAL A 566 20.38 25.51 12.42
CA VAL A 566 19.19 26.06 13.06
C VAL A 566 19.38 26.16 14.56
N THR A 567 18.71 27.14 15.18
CA THR A 567 18.69 27.28 16.64
C THR A 567 17.29 26.91 17.13
N PRO A 568 17.11 25.71 17.72
CA PRO A 568 15.81 25.31 18.26
C PRO A 568 15.39 26.15 19.44
N GLU A 569 14.10 26.40 19.57
CA GLU A 569 13.50 27.09 20.71
C GLU A 569 12.78 26.09 21.62
N ILE A 570 13.08 26.11 22.91
CA ILE A 570 12.42 25.27 23.92
C ILE A 570 11.29 26.07 24.58
N THR A 571 10.05 25.67 24.30
CA THR A 571 8.85 26.23 24.94
C THR A 571 8.38 25.34 26.10
N SER A 572 7.36 25.76 26.82
CA SER A 572 6.82 24.95 27.93
C SER A 572 6.22 23.59 27.50
N ARG A 573 5.85 23.44 26.22
CA ARG A 573 5.17 22.23 25.68
C ARG A 573 5.87 21.57 24.54
N HIS A 574 6.70 22.27 23.77
CA HIS A 574 7.35 21.78 22.58
C HIS A 574 8.78 22.27 22.44
N VAL A 575 9.62 21.49 21.81
CA VAL A 575 10.85 21.95 21.20
C VAL A 575 10.51 22.30 19.75
N VAL A 576 10.80 23.54 19.34
CA VAL A 576 10.45 24.09 18.03
C VAL A 576 11.74 24.31 17.23
N VAL A 577 11.82 23.72 16.05
CA VAL A 577 12.91 23.93 15.09
C VAL A 577 12.40 24.83 13.98
N PRO A 578 12.86 26.10 13.91
CA PRO A 578 12.43 27.00 12.85
C PRO A 578 13.07 26.61 11.51
N MET A 579 12.25 26.60 10.45
CA MET A 579 12.65 26.21 9.08
C MET A 579 11.96 27.11 8.06
N ASP A 580 12.35 28.38 8.03
CA ASP A 580 11.75 29.37 7.13
C ASP A 580 12.00 28.99 5.65
N GLY A 581 10.94 28.90 4.86
CA GLY A 581 11.01 28.63 3.43
C GLY A 581 10.90 27.14 3.04
N HIS A 582 10.85 26.20 3.98
CA HIS A 582 10.83 24.75 3.75
C HIS A 582 9.49 24.09 4.10
N SER A 583 8.40 24.84 4.07
CA SER A 583 7.05 24.33 4.41
C SER A 583 6.62 23.17 3.52
N GLY A 584 6.42 22.01 4.12
CA GLY A 584 6.00 20.78 3.44
C GLY A 584 7.17 19.86 3.06
N ASP A 585 8.42 20.30 3.20
CA ASP A 585 9.59 19.47 2.90
C ASP A 585 9.82 18.45 4.02
N THR A 586 10.31 17.27 3.64
CA THR A 586 10.83 16.29 4.60
C THR A 586 12.32 16.55 4.80
N VAL A 587 12.73 16.68 6.05
CA VAL A 587 14.10 17.03 6.42
C VAL A 587 14.63 16.11 7.51
N GLU A 588 15.93 15.92 7.49
CA GLU A 588 16.70 15.20 8.49
C GLU A 588 17.33 16.19 9.47
N VAL A 589 17.10 16.01 10.76
CA VAL A 589 17.67 16.82 11.82
C VAL A 589 18.85 16.08 12.43
N GLN A 590 19.99 16.77 12.50
CA GLN A 590 21.27 16.24 12.98
C GLN A 590 21.85 17.13 14.09
N ALA A 591 22.61 16.54 15.02
CA ALA A 591 23.40 17.26 16.03
C ALA A 591 24.88 16.95 15.83
N ASP A 592 25.68 17.97 15.48
CA ASP A 592 27.11 17.83 15.11
C ASP A 592 27.34 16.80 13.99
N GLY A 593 26.38 16.68 13.05
CA GLY A 593 26.42 15.71 11.94
C GLY A 593 25.96 14.29 12.31
N GLU A 594 25.47 14.09 13.53
CA GLU A 594 24.89 12.83 13.99
C GLU A 594 23.37 12.89 13.81
N TYR A 595 22.79 11.89 13.15
CA TYR A 595 21.35 11.81 12.90
C TYR A 595 20.54 11.76 14.21
N LEU A 596 19.52 12.62 14.33
CA LEU A 596 18.57 12.58 15.43
C LEU A 596 17.22 12.00 14.99
N PHE A 597 16.59 12.62 13.99
CA PHE A 597 15.30 12.18 13.47
C PHE A 597 15.00 12.82 12.11
N THR A 598 13.98 12.30 11.42
CA THR A 598 13.42 12.87 10.19
C THR A 598 12.00 13.39 10.48
N ALA A 599 11.67 14.59 9.99
CA ALA A 599 10.36 15.19 10.14
C ALA A 599 9.93 15.99 8.91
N THR A 600 8.62 16.19 8.77
CA THR A 600 8.07 17.09 7.74
C THR A 600 7.82 18.46 8.36
N VAL A 601 8.31 19.51 7.70
CA VAL A 601 8.14 20.91 8.15
C VAL A 601 6.68 21.31 8.02
N SER A 602 6.10 21.85 9.08
CA SER A 602 4.72 22.30 9.11
C SER A 602 4.47 23.47 8.15
N ARG A 603 3.20 23.76 7.83
CA ARG A 603 2.82 24.92 7.02
C ARG A 603 3.23 26.26 7.64
N GLY A 604 3.55 26.27 8.94
CA GLY A 604 4.07 27.43 9.66
C GLY A 604 5.58 27.65 9.48
N GLY A 605 6.29 26.78 8.74
CA GLY A 605 7.75 26.87 8.59
C GLY A 605 8.51 26.40 9.83
N GLU A 606 7.98 25.45 10.59
CA GLU A 606 8.59 24.94 11.81
C GLU A 606 8.29 23.46 12.02
N ILE A 607 9.17 22.77 12.74
CA ILE A 607 8.96 21.41 13.26
C ILE A 607 8.70 21.53 14.74
N GLN A 608 7.54 21.05 15.21
CA GLN A 608 7.17 21.04 16.63
C GLN A 608 7.26 19.63 17.19
N ILE A 609 8.05 19.44 18.25
CA ILE A 609 8.26 18.16 18.92
C ILE A 609 7.72 18.29 20.34
N SER A 610 6.77 17.44 20.72
CA SER A 610 6.16 17.50 22.06
C SER A 610 7.19 17.17 23.15
N ARG A 611 7.34 18.03 24.13
CA ARG A 611 8.19 17.79 25.32
C ARG A 611 7.72 16.55 26.05
N GLY A 612 8.65 15.71 26.48
CA GLY A 612 8.37 14.40 27.07
C GLY A 612 8.33 13.26 26.06
N SER A 613 8.54 13.53 24.76
CA SER A 613 8.89 12.49 23.80
C SER A 613 10.38 12.20 23.84
N ALA A 614 10.79 10.97 23.56
CA ALA A 614 12.20 10.57 23.49
C ALA A 614 13.03 11.46 22.53
N ILE A 615 12.42 11.86 21.41
CA ILE A 615 13.03 12.76 20.42
C ILE A 615 13.26 14.16 21.00
N ALA A 616 12.29 14.71 21.76
CA ALA A 616 12.43 16.01 22.39
C ALA A 616 13.52 15.99 23.48
N GLU A 617 13.60 14.93 24.26
CA GLU A 617 14.62 14.75 25.29
C GLU A 617 16.01 14.64 24.69
N GLU A 618 16.17 13.90 23.61
CA GLU A 618 17.44 13.78 22.90
C GLU A 618 17.87 15.11 22.27
N MET A 619 16.92 15.88 21.77
CA MET A 619 17.17 17.21 21.22
C MET A 619 17.52 18.23 22.31
N GLU A 620 16.79 18.25 23.44
CA GLU A 620 17.12 19.08 24.59
C GLU A 620 18.53 18.76 25.12
N GLN A 621 18.89 17.48 25.21
CA GLN A 621 20.24 17.07 25.60
C GLN A 621 21.33 17.51 24.60
N ALA A 622 21.06 17.44 23.30
CA ALA A 622 21.97 17.92 22.29
C ALA A 622 22.20 19.44 22.41
N ILE A 623 21.12 20.20 22.67
CA ILE A 623 21.16 21.65 22.87
C ILE A 623 21.93 22.00 24.17
N ASP A 624 21.64 21.31 25.27
CA ASP A 624 22.28 21.52 26.56
C ASP A 624 23.80 21.22 26.52
N ARG A 625 24.21 20.26 25.67
CA ARG A 625 25.63 19.93 25.41
C ARG A 625 26.31 20.89 24.44
N GLY A 626 25.57 21.87 23.93
CA GLY A 626 26.09 22.85 22.98
C GLY A 626 26.41 22.28 21.58
N LYS A 627 25.77 21.15 21.21
CA LYS A 627 25.90 20.59 19.87
C LYS A 627 25.21 21.50 18.85
N THR A 628 25.81 21.62 17.69
CA THR A 628 25.21 22.38 16.57
C THR A 628 24.11 21.56 15.93
N ILE A 629 22.89 22.09 15.92
CA ILE A 629 21.77 21.43 15.23
C ILE A 629 21.77 21.85 13.77
N THR A 630 21.83 20.88 12.89
CA THR A 630 21.79 21.05 11.44
C THR A 630 20.59 20.34 10.85
N VAL A 631 19.97 20.93 9.85
CA VAL A 631 18.87 20.33 9.10
C VAL A 631 19.29 20.14 7.65
N VAL A 632 19.12 18.93 7.17
CA VAL A 632 19.49 18.54 5.81
C VAL A 632 18.22 18.12 5.08
N PRO A 633 17.95 18.60 3.84
CA PRO A 633 16.86 18.05 3.02
C PRO A 633 17.08 16.54 2.80
N SER A 634 16.04 15.74 3.06
CA SER A 634 16.11 14.28 2.89
C SER A 634 15.85 13.88 1.44
#